data_a872b6f2a9940b3b2547c6aef7694497
#
_entry.id   a872b6f2a9940b3b2547c6aef7694497
#
_cell.length_a   1.000
_cell.length_b   1.000
_cell.length_c   1.000
_cell.angle_alpha   90.00
_cell.angle_beta   90.00
_cell.angle_gamma   90.00
#
_symmetry.space_group_name_H-M   'P 1'
#
loop_
_entity.id
_entity.type
_entity.pdbx_description
1 polymer ?
#
loop_
_entity_poly.entity_id
_entity_poly.type
_entity_poly.pdbx_seq_one_letter_code
_entity_poly.pdbx_strand_id
1 'polypeptide(L)'
;MYYGERLNGGTHLMGAVLAAAGAAVLIVLAARQGDPWKITSFSIYGAMLLALYTLSTLYHSTRGRVKDVFRKLDHCSIYLLIAGTYTPFTLVTLRGAWGWSLFGVIWGLAALGIAQEAWLAKGARIVSLVIYVLMGWLAVIAVMPLIDALTPAGFAWLAAGGVFYTAGIVFYAFDETLRHGHGIWHLFVLAGSVSHYFAILLYVA
;
A
#
# COMPACT_ATOMS: atom_id res chain seq x y z
N MET A 1 1.29 14.53 -18.01
CA MET A 1 0.60 15.23 -16.90
C MET A 1 0.16 16.60 -17.38
N TYR A 2 -1.08 16.96 -17.19
CA TYR A 2 -1.62 18.28 -17.58
C TYR A 2 -1.77 19.18 -16.34
N TYR A 3 -2.05 20.47 -16.61
CA TYR A 3 -2.20 21.47 -15.55
C TYR A 3 -3.32 21.04 -14.59
N GLY A 4 -3.09 21.13 -13.30
CA GLY A 4 -3.99 20.63 -12.23
C GLY A 4 -3.67 19.23 -11.73
N GLU A 5 -3.04 18.37 -12.53
CA GLU A 5 -2.67 17.00 -12.16
C GLU A 5 -1.16 16.81 -11.95
N ARG A 6 -0.38 17.88 -12.08
CA ARG A 6 1.09 17.80 -12.02
C ARG A 6 1.60 17.34 -10.66
N LEU A 7 0.97 17.82 -9.58
CA LEU A 7 1.35 17.41 -8.23
C LEU A 7 1.00 15.95 -8.01
N ASN A 8 -0.22 15.55 -8.38
CA ASN A 8 -0.72 14.18 -8.20
C ASN A 8 0.15 13.17 -8.96
N GLY A 9 0.32 13.38 -10.27
CA GLY A 9 1.13 12.48 -11.08
C GLY A 9 2.63 12.55 -10.77
N GLY A 10 3.17 13.73 -10.43
CA GLY A 10 4.60 13.93 -10.13
C GLY A 10 5.04 13.22 -8.85
N THR A 11 4.23 13.32 -7.78
CA THR A 11 4.52 12.64 -6.51
C THR A 11 4.51 11.11 -6.67
N HIS A 12 3.52 10.57 -7.40
CA HIS A 12 3.45 9.14 -7.62
C HIS A 12 4.44 8.61 -8.67
N LEU A 13 4.85 9.42 -9.65
CA LEU A 13 5.97 9.07 -10.53
C LEU A 13 7.28 8.91 -9.74
N MET A 14 7.54 9.84 -8.82
CA MET A 14 8.68 9.71 -7.91
C MET A 14 8.53 8.46 -7.04
N GLY A 15 7.32 8.20 -6.53
CA GLY A 15 7.00 6.97 -5.80
C GLY A 15 7.28 5.71 -6.61
N ALA A 16 6.95 5.67 -7.90
CA ALA A 16 7.23 4.53 -8.78
C ALA A 16 8.73 4.27 -8.95
N VAL A 17 9.53 5.33 -9.13
CA VAL A 17 11.00 5.19 -9.23
C VAL A 17 11.58 4.66 -7.92
N LEU A 18 11.15 5.21 -6.78
CA LEU A 18 11.60 4.76 -5.46
C LEU A 18 11.14 3.33 -5.17
N ALA A 19 9.91 2.96 -5.56
CA ALA A 19 9.39 1.61 -5.41
C ALA A 19 10.19 0.58 -6.22
N ALA A 20 10.54 0.91 -7.47
CA ALA A 20 11.37 0.04 -8.31
C ALA A 20 12.77 -0.19 -7.69
N ALA A 21 13.43 0.89 -7.27
CA ALA A 21 14.74 0.80 -6.61
C ALA A 21 14.65 0.03 -5.28
N GLY A 22 13.66 0.35 -4.44
CA GLY A 22 13.46 -0.30 -3.15
C GLY A 22 13.12 -1.79 -3.27
N ALA A 23 12.27 -2.16 -4.23
CA ALA A 23 11.96 -3.56 -4.50
C ALA A 23 13.20 -4.34 -4.93
N ALA A 24 14.01 -3.76 -5.83
CA ALA A 24 15.28 -4.38 -6.25
C ALA A 24 16.22 -4.62 -5.05
N VAL A 25 16.35 -3.64 -4.15
CA VAL A 25 17.18 -3.80 -2.93
C VAL A 25 16.68 -4.95 -2.07
N LEU A 26 15.38 -4.99 -1.75
CA LEU A 26 14.80 -6.04 -0.90
C LEU A 26 14.97 -7.43 -1.53
N ILE A 27 14.71 -7.58 -2.84
CA ILE A 27 14.82 -8.86 -3.54
C ILE A 27 16.27 -9.33 -3.58
N VAL A 28 17.23 -8.42 -3.83
CA VAL A 28 18.67 -8.77 -3.83
C VAL A 28 19.14 -9.21 -2.45
N LEU A 29 18.72 -8.52 -1.39
CA LEU A 29 19.04 -8.90 -0.02
C LEU A 29 18.48 -10.29 0.33
N ALA A 30 17.22 -10.55 0.00
CA ALA A 30 16.57 -11.84 0.21
C ALA A 30 17.24 -12.96 -0.60
N ALA A 31 17.59 -12.69 -1.86
CA ALA A 31 18.28 -13.66 -2.72
C ALA A 31 19.68 -14.01 -2.19
N ARG A 32 20.42 -13.04 -1.64
CA ARG A 32 21.73 -13.29 -1.00
C ARG A 32 21.63 -14.16 0.25
N GLN A 33 20.50 -14.09 0.96
CA GLN A 33 20.25 -14.95 2.13
C GLN A 33 19.75 -16.35 1.72
N GLY A 34 19.29 -16.52 0.48
CA GLY A 34 18.72 -17.77 0.00
C GLY A 34 17.39 -18.15 0.66
N ASP A 35 16.68 -17.18 1.27
CA ASP A 35 15.41 -17.42 1.95
C ASP A 35 14.24 -17.27 0.96
N PRO A 36 13.55 -18.38 0.60
CA PRO A 36 12.48 -18.35 -0.39
C PRO A 36 11.25 -17.58 0.11
N TRP A 37 11.03 -17.52 1.43
CA TRP A 37 9.91 -16.77 2.02
C TRP A 37 10.12 -15.26 1.89
N LYS A 38 11.34 -14.79 2.16
CA LYS A 38 11.72 -13.40 1.95
C LYS A 38 11.68 -13.03 0.48
N ILE A 39 12.26 -13.86 -0.41
CA ILE A 39 12.23 -13.61 -1.86
C ILE A 39 10.79 -13.47 -2.35
N THR A 40 9.91 -14.41 -2.01
CA THR A 40 8.50 -14.38 -2.42
C THR A 40 7.76 -13.18 -1.85
N SER A 41 7.89 -12.94 -0.54
CA SER A 41 7.15 -11.87 0.15
C SER A 41 7.57 -10.49 -0.33
N PHE A 42 8.88 -10.27 -0.51
CA PHE A 42 9.40 -8.97 -0.95
C PHE A 42 9.12 -8.73 -2.44
N SER A 43 9.07 -9.79 -3.25
CA SER A 43 8.64 -9.69 -4.65
C SER A 43 7.17 -9.29 -4.75
N ILE A 44 6.29 -9.89 -3.96
CA ILE A 44 4.87 -9.53 -3.91
C ILE A 44 4.70 -8.08 -3.43
N TYR A 45 5.32 -7.72 -2.30
CA TYR A 45 5.26 -6.36 -1.78
C TYR A 45 5.76 -5.33 -2.79
N GLY A 46 6.96 -5.54 -3.35
CA GLY A 46 7.57 -4.64 -4.33
C GLY A 46 6.74 -4.50 -5.60
N ALA A 47 6.16 -5.60 -6.11
CA ALA A 47 5.28 -5.57 -7.27
C ALA A 47 4.00 -4.76 -7.00
N MET A 48 3.37 -4.93 -5.83
CA MET A 48 2.15 -4.19 -5.48
C MET A 48 2.45 -2.70 -5.25
N LEU A 49 3.57 -2.38 -4.62
CA LEU A 49 4.02 -1.00 -4.43
C LEU A 49 4.29 -0.30 -5.77
N LEU A 50 5.01 -0.95 -6.67
CA LEU A 50 5.29 -0.45 -8.01
C LEU A 50 4.01 -0.30 -8.83
N ALA A 51 3.10 -1.28 -8.76
CA ALA A 51 1.82 -1.24 -9.46
C ALA A 51 0.98 -0.05 -9.04
N LEU A 52 0.81 0.21 -7.73
CA LEU A 52 0.06 1.35 -7.23
C LEU A 52 0.62 2.66 -7.79
N TYR A 53 1.90 2.93 -7.62
CA TYR A 53 2.48 4.20 -8.05
C TYR A 53 2.46 4.38 -9.57
N THR A 54 2.65 3.29 -10.33
CA THR A 54 2.58 3.34 -11.80
C THR A 54 1.15 3.59 -12.28
N LEU A 55 0.17 2.85 -11.76
CA LEU A 55 -1.23 2.99 -12.16
C LEU A 55 -1.78 4.36 -11.79
N SER A 56 -1.43 4.87 -10.61
CA SER A 56 -1.80 6.21 -10.20
C SER A 56 -1.15 7.30 -11.07
N THR A 57 0.12 7.16 -11.41
CA THR A 57 0.80 8.08 -12.34
C THR A 57 0.10 8.09 -13.70
N LEU A 58 -0.29 6.92 -14.21
CA LEU A 58 -1.01 6.80 -15.49
C LEU A 58 -2.42 7.41 -15.41
N TYR A 59 -3.14 7.19 -14.31
CA TYR A 59 -4.43 7.83 -14.06
C TYR A 59 -4.33 9.35 -14.13
N HIS A 60 -3.37 9.95 -13.44
CA HIS A 60 -3.16 11.41 -13.42
C HIS A 60 -2.48 11.97 -14.69
N SER A 61 -2.03 11.11 -15.60
CA SER A 61 -1.37 11.52 -16.85
C SER A 61 -2.26 11.38 -18.07
N THR A 62 -3.36 10.64 -17.99
CA THR A 62 -4.26 10.32 -19.11
C THR A 62 -5.56 11.12 -19.08
N ARG A 63 -6.34 11.07 -20.17
CA ARG A 63 -7.63 11.77 -20.33
C ARG A 63 -8.67 10.85 -20.98
N GLY A 64 -9.94 11.28 -20.91
CA GLY A 64 -11.06 10.57 -21.55
C GLY A 64 -11.24 9.15 -21.03
N ARG A 65 -11.69 8.23 -21.87
CA ARG A 65 -11.98 6.83 -21.50
C ARG A 65 -10.78 6.10 -20.91
N VAL A 66 -9.56 6.42 -21.36
CA VAL A 66 -8.32 5.84 -20.82
C VAL A 66 -8.12 6.24 -19.36
N LYS A 67 -8.42 7.49 -19.01
CA LYS A 67 -8.39 7.96 -17.60
C LYS A 67 -9.39 7.17 -16.73
N ASP A 68 -10.58 6.86 -17.24
CA ASP A 68 -11.59 6.10 -16.48
C ASP A 68 -11.13 4.66 -16.20
N VAL A 69 -10.42 4.04 -17.13
CA VAL A 69 -9.81 2.71 -16.92
C VAL A 69 -8.73 2.78 -15.86
N PHE A 70 -7.78 3.72 -15.99
CA PHE A 70 -6.69 3.85 -15.02
C PHE A 70 -7.19 4.28 -13.64
N ARG A 71 -8.26 5.05 -13.52
CA ARG A 71 -8.90 5.36 -12.23
C ARG A 71 -9.33 4.10 -11.50
N LYS A 72 -10.00 3.17 -12.19
CA LYS A 72 -10.40 1.89 -11.59
C LYS A 72 -9.20 1.04 -11.17
N LEU A 73 -8.19 0.98 -12.02
CA LEU A 73 -6.98 0.22 -11.73
C LEU A 73 -6.20 0.83 -10.55
N ASP A 74 -6.12 2.16 -10.48
CA ASP A 74 -5.53 2.90 -9.36
C ASP A 74 -6.24 2.56 -8.05
N HIS A 75 -7.57 2.65 -7.99
CA HIS A 75 -8.35 2.30 -6.80
C HIS A 75 -8.20 0.81 -6.44
N CYS A 76 -8.23 -0.09 -7.41
CA CYS A 76 -7.99 -1.52 -7.17
C CYS A 76 -6.58 -1.77 -6.61
N SER A 77 -5.58 -1.01 -7.05
CA SER A 77 -4.19 -1.17 -6.60
C SER A 77 -3.98 -0.80 -5.13
N ILE A 78 -4.85 0.01 -4.52
CA ILE A 78 -4.81 0.32 -3.09
C ILE A 78 -5.04 -0.95 -2.26
N TYR A 79 -6.06 -1.77 -2.61
CA TYR A 79 -6.31 -3.05 -1.95
C TYR A 79 -5.11 -3.99 -2.08
N LEU A 80 -4.51 -4.04 -3.28
CA LEU A 80 -3.34 -4.86 -3.55
C LEU A 80 -2.12 -4.38 -2.76
N LEU A 81 -1.90 -3.06 -2.64
CA LEU A 81 -0.80 -2.52 -1.84
C LEU A 81 -0.98 -2.87 -0.36
N ILE A 82 -2.19 -2.72 0.19
CA ILE A 82 -2.44 -3.07 1.59
C ILE A 82 -2.10 -4.55 1.81
N ALA A 83 -2.66 -5.47 1.01
CA ALA A 83 -2.39 -6.90 1.14
C ALA A 83 -0.91 -7.25 0.88
N GLY A 84 -0.29 -6.62 -0.12
CA GLY A 84 1.12 -6.76 -0.41
C GLY A 84 2.02 -6.31 0.74
N THR A 85 1.66 -5.22 1.42
CA THR A 85 2.41 -4.72 2.59
C THR A 85 2.32 -5.68 3.77
N TYR A 86 1.18 -6.33 3.99
CA TYR A 86 1.04 -7.38 5.01
C TYR A 86 1.89 -8.61 4.72
N THR A 87 2.17 -8.92 3.45
CA THR A 87 2.78 -10.18 3.04
C THR A 87 4.14 -10.46 3.70
N PRO A 88 5.12 -9.52 3.78
CA PRO A 88 6.37 -9.75 4.51
C PRO A 88 6.15 -10.01 6.00
N PHE A 89 5.26 -9.27 6.64
CA PHE A 89 5.00 -9.44 8.08
C PHE A 89 4.30 -10.77 8.37
N THR A 90 3.40 -11.21 7.52
CA THR A 90 2.65 -12.45 7.73
C THR A 90 3.46 -13.69 7.39
N LEU A 91 4.21 -13.70 6.29
CA LEU A 91 4.92 -14.89 5.81
C LEU A 91 6.35 -15.02 6.37
N VAL A 92 6.95 -13.91 6.82
CA VAL A 92 8.31 -13.92 7.38
C VAL A 92 8.26 -13.70 8.90
N THR A 93 7.70 -12.57 9.36
CA THR A 93 7.73 -12.18 10.78
C THR A 93 6.81 -13.05 11.65
N LEU A 94 5.54 -13.22 11.27
CA LEU A 94 4.51 -13.97 12.02
C LEU A 94 4.35 -15.41 11.56
N ARG A 95 5.34 -15.97 10.90
CA ARG A 95 5.30 -17.30 10.27
C ARG A 95 4.63 -18.34 11.16
N GLY A 96 3.64 -19.07 10.60
CA GLY A 96 2.83 -20.06 11.32
C GLY A 96 1.35 -19.74 11.28
N ALA A 97 0.59 -20.18 12.27
CA ALA A 97 -0.88 -20.06 12.28
C ALA A 97 -1.35 -18.58 12.17
N TRP A 98 -0.74 -17.67 12.93
CA TRP A 98 -1.04 -16.24 12.85
C TRP A 98 -0.76 -15.67 11.46
N GLY A 99 0.43 -15.97 10.90
CA GLY A 99 0.83 -15.46 9.60
C GLY A 99 -0.10 -15.93 8.49
N TRP A 100 -0.39 -17.22 8.40
CA TRP A 100 -1.28 -17.77 7.38
C TRP A 100 -2.73 -17.30 7.51
N SER A 101 -3.25 -17.18 8.74
CA SER A 101 -4.60 -16.66 8.96
C SER A 101 -4.73 -15.21 8.51
N LEU A 102 -3.83 -14.35 8.92
CA LEU A 102 -3.82 -12.95 8.51
C LEU A 102 -3.59 -12.79 7.01
N PHE A 103 -2.67 -13.57 6.42
CA PHE A 103 -2.43 -13.57 4.98
C PHE A 103 -3.71 -13.93 4.21
N GLY A 104 -4.39 -15.01 4.59
CA GLY A 104 -5.64 -15.41 3.94
C GLY A 104 -6.74 -14.37 4.07
N VAL A 105 -6.92 -13.81 5.27
CA VAL A 105 -7.94 -12.78 5.52
C VAL A 105 -7.64 -11.52 4.73
N ILE A 106 -6.41 -11.00 4.75
CA ILE A 106 -6.10 -9.73 4.07
C ILE A 106 -6.21 -9.84 2.56
N TRP A 107 -5.73 -10.95 1.95
CA TRP A 107 -5.86 -11.18 0.52
C TRP A 107 -7.30 -11.47 0.11
N GLY A 108 -8.09 -12.15 0.95
CA GLY A 108 -9.53 -12.35 0.76
C GLY A 108 -10.28 -11.02 0.76
N LEU A 109 -10.00 -10.14 1.73
CA LEU A 109 -10.59 -8.79 1.77
C LEU A 109 -10.15 -7.94 0.57
N ALA A 110 -8.90 -8.06 0.12
CA ALA A 110 -8.44 -7.38 -1.09
C ALA A 110 -9.21 -7.84 -2.33
N ALA A 111 -9.42 -9.14 -2.50
CA ALA A 111 -10.22 -9.68 -3.61
C ALA A 111 -11.67 -9.19 -3.58
N LEU A 112 -12.30 -9.17 -2.39
CA LEU A 112 -13.66 -8.63 -2.23
C LEU A 112 -13.73 -7.13 -2.52
N GLY A 113 -12.75 -6.35 -2.05
CA GLY A 113 -12.66 -4.91 -2.31
C GLY A 113 -12.47 -4.60 -3.79
N ILE A 114 -11.63 -5.37 -4.50
CA ILE A 114 -11.44 -5.24 -5.95
C ILE A 114 -12.74 -5.60 -6.70
N ALA A 115 -13.40 -6.67 -6.31
CA ALA A 115 -14.67 -7.05 -6.89
C ALA A 115 -15.73 -5.94 -6.69
N GLN A 116 -15.82 -5.38 -5.47
CA GLN A 116 -16.69 -4.25 -5.17
C GLN A 116 -16.37 -3.03 -6.05
N GLU A 117 -15.10 -2.65 -6.20
CA GLU A 117 -14.69 -1.52 -7.05
C GLU A 117 -15.00 -1.77 -8.54
N ALA A 118 -14.87 -3.01 -9.00
CA ALA A 118 -15.17 -3.37 -10.38
C ALA A 118 -16.66 -3.28 -10.71
N TRP A 119 -17.54 -3.73 -9.80
CA TRP A 119 -18.97 -3.87 -10.06
C TRP A 119 -19.83 -2.72 -9.53
N LEU A 120 -19.48 -2.08 -8.41
CA LEU A 120 -20.28 -1.06 -7.74
C LEU A 120 -19.78 0.38 -7.99
N ALA A 121 -18.99 0.61 -9.00
CA ALA A 121 -18.15 1.80 -9.27
C ALA A 121 -18.83 3.19 -9.29
N LYS A 122 -20.13 3.32 -9.05
CA LYS A 122 -20.80 4.63 -8.90
C LYS A 122 -21.28 4.82 -7.46
N GLY A 123 -20.60 5.70 -6.70
CA GLY A 123 -20.97 6.07 -5.32
C GLY A 123 -20.30 5.26 -4.22
N ALA A 124 -19.40 4.35 -4.54
CA ALA A 124 -18.75 3.46 -3.59
C ALA A 124 -17.52 4.06 -2.86
N ARG A 125 -17.19 5.36 -3.07
CA ARG A 125 -15.99 5.99 -2.47
C ARG A 125 -15.90 5.79 -0.96
N ILE A 126 -17.02 5.99 -0.24
CA ILE A 126 -17.06 5.83 1.22
C ILE A 126 -16.87 4.35 1.60
N VAL A 127 -17.50 3.43 0.86
CA VAL A 127 -17.37 1.98 1.10
C VAL A 127 -15.92 1.54 0.90
N SER A 128 -15.28 1.97 -0.18
CA SER A 128 -13.87 1.67 -0.43
C SER A 128 -12.97 2.22 0.69
N LEU A 129 -13.19 3.47 1.14
CA LEU A 129 -12.45 4.05 2.25
C LEU A 129 -12.59 3.24 3.54
N VAL A 130 -13.81 2.83 3.88
CA VAL A 130 -14.06 2.01 5.07
C VAL A 130 -13.30 0.69 4.98
N ILE A 131 -13.33 0.03 3.82
CA ILE A 131 -12.61 -1.23 3.62
C ILE A 131 -11.10 -1.00 3.73
N TYR A 132 -10.54 0.07 3.13
CA TYR A 132 -9.10 0.39 3.25
C TYR A 132 -8.69 0.58 4.71
N VAL A 133 -9.49 1.30 5.51
CA VAL A 133 -9.21 1.51 6.94
C VAL A 133 -9.27 0.19 7.70
N LEU A 134 -10.32 -0.60 7.51
CA LEU A 134 -10.46 -1.90 8.17
C LEU A 134 -9.32 -2.85 7.82
N MET A 135 -8.93 -2.91 6.54
CA MET A 135 -7.78 -3.69 6.10
C MET A 135 -6.47 -3.16 6.71
N GLY A 136 -6.25 -1.85 6.67
CA GLY A 136 -5.02 -1.24 7.19
C GLY A 136 -4.82 -1.47 8.68
N TRP A 137 -5.90 -1.48 9.47
CA TRP A 137 -5.86 -1.70 10.92
C TRP A 137 -6.08 -3.16 11.35
N LEU A 138 -6.22 -4.09 10.42
CA LEU A 138 -6.35 -5.52 10.75
C LEU A 138 -5.17 -6.04 11.59
N ALA A 139 -3.98 -5.45 11.43
CA ALA A 139 -2.78 -5.76 12.22
C ALA A 139 -2.98 -5.61 13.73
N VAL A 140 -3.94 -4.81 14.18
CA VAL A 140 -4.25 -4.63 15.62
C VAL A 140 -4.70 -5.94 16.27
N ILE A 141 -5.33 -6.84 15.51
CA ILE A 141 -5.73 -8.18 16.02
C ILE A 141 -4.49 -9.00 16.42
N ALA A 142 -3.36 -8.78 15.73
CA ALA A 142 -2.09 -9.47 15.99
C ALA A 142 -1.04 -8.54 16.62
N VAL A 143 -1.46 -7.47 17.32
CA VAL A 143 -0.55 -6.46 17.86
C VAL A 143 0.47 -7.06 18.83
N MET A 144 0.06 -7.96 19.73
CA MET A 144 0.98 -8.61 20.67
C MET A 144 2.01 -9.48 19.96
N PRO A 145 1.63 -10.44 19.09
CA PRO A 145 2.60 -11.18 18.27
C PRO A 145 3.53 -10.29 17.44
N LEU A 146 3.05 -9.15 16.93
CA LEU A 146 3.89 -8.21 16.18
C LEU A 146 4.90 -7.48 17.07
N ILE A 147 4.50 -7.04 18.28
CA ILE A 147 5.41 -6.42 19.25
C ILE A 147 6.49 -7.41 19.70
N ASP A 148 6.11 -8.66 19.94
CA ASP A 148 7.04 -9.71 20.37
C ASP A 148 8.05 -10.09 19.26
N ALA A 149 7.61 -10.08 17.98
CA ALA A 149 8.43 -10.48 16.85
C ALA A 149 9.26 -9.33 16.24
N LEU A 150 8.78 -8.09 16.34
CA LEU A 150 9.49 -6.90 15.91
C LEU A 150 10.13 -6.21 17.11
N THR A 151 11.29 -5.59 16.90
CA THR A 151 11.83 -4.69 17.94
C THR A 151 10.88 -3.49 18.13
N PRO A 152 10.95 -2.77 19.27
CA PRO A 152 10.14 -1.56 19.46
C PRO A 152 10.30 -0.53 18.33
N ALA A 153 11.51 -0.42 17.78
CA ALA A 153 11.77 0.47 16.63
C ALA A 153 11.09 -0.03 15.33
N GLY A 154 11.12 -1.33 15.07
CA GLY A 154 10.42 -1.95 13.93
C GLY A 154 8.90 -1.75 14.02
N PHE A 155 8.34 -1.96 15.21
CA PHE A 155 6.92 -1.69 15.46
C PHE A 155 6.59 -0.20 15.32
N ALA A 156 7.46 0.69 15.76
CA ALA A 156 7.27 2.14 15.61
C ALA A 156 7.21 2.56 14.13
N TRP A 157 8.08 2.01 13.26
CA TRP A 157 8.01 2.24 11.82
C TRP A 157 6.70 1.71 11.19
N LEU A 158 6.27 0.53 11.60
CA LEU A 158 4.99 -0.05 11.14
C LEU A 158 3.81 0.83 11.56
N ALA A 159 3.75 1.23 12.83
CA ALA A 159 2.69 2.08 13.36
C ALA A 159 2.69 3.48 12.71
N ALA A 160 3.87 4.08 12.50
CA ALA A 160 4.00 5.36 11.81
C ALA A 160 3.41 5.31 10.39
N GLY A 161 3.65 4.23 9.65
CA GLY A 161 3.05 4.02 8.33
C GLY A 161 1.52 4.02 8.39
N GLY A 162 0.93 3.28 9.33
CA GLY A 162 -0.52 3.25 9.55
C GLY A 162 -1.10 4.63 9.90
N VAL A 163 -0.39 5.39 10.74
CA VAL A 163 -0.78 6.77 11.10
C VAL A 163 -0.73 7.70 9.88
N PHE A 164 0.33 7.64 9.06
CA PHE A 164 0.40 8.46 7.83
C PHE A 164 -0.74 8.15 6.88
N TYR A 165 -1.00 6.88 6.58
CA TYR A 165 -2.12 6.51 5.71
C TYR A 165 -3.46 7.00 6.27
N THR A 166 -3.70 6.82 7.57
CA THR A 166 -4.96 7.23 8.21
C THR A 166 -5.12 8.75 8.22
N ALA A 167 -4.08 9.49 8.58
CA ALA A 167 -4.10 10.96 8.57
C ALA A 167 -4.33 11.51 7.15
N GLY A 168 -3.77 10.86 6.14
CA GLY A 168 -3.96 11.21 4.74
C GLY A 168 -5.42 11.11 4.29
N ILE A 169 -6.22 10.19 4.85
CA ILE A 169 -7.64 10.01 4.49
C ILE A 169 -8.44 11.30 4.64
N VAL A 170 -8.09 12.15 5.62
CA VAL A 170 -8.75 13.45 5.81
C VAL A 170 -8.63 14.30 4.54
N PHE A 171 -7.43 14.37 3.95
CA PHE A 171 -7.19 15.14 2.71
C PHE A 171 -7.89 14.51 1.50
N TYR A 172 -7.98 13.19 1.45
CA TYR A 172 -8.73 12.49 0.41
C TYR A 172 -10.23 12.70 0.56
N ALA A 173 -10.77 12.67 1.77
CA ALA A 173 -12.20 12.86 2.02
C ALA A 173 -12.68 14.27 1.62
N PHE A 174 -11.82 15.27 1.76
CA PHE A 174 -12.11 16.68 1.48
C PHE A 174 -11.39 17.22 0.23
N ASP A 175 -10.91 16.36 -0.67
CA ASP A 175 -10.10 16.77 -1.82
C ASP A 175 -10.87 17.60 -2.86
N GLU A 176 -12.20 17.54 -2.86
CA GLU A 176 -13.06 18.40 -3.69
C GLU A 176 -13.15 19.85 -3.16
N THR A 177 -12.92 20.05 -1.86
CA THR A 177 -13.01 21.36 -1.20
C THR A 177 -11.65 21.96 -0.87
N LEU A 178 -10.65 21.12 -0.59
CA LEU A 178 -9.31 21.55 -0.26
C LEU A 178 -8.44 21.70 -1.51
N ARG A 179 -7.94 22.89 -1.75
CA ARG A 179 -6.97 23.12 -2.83
C ARG A 179 -5.76 22.18 -2.65
N HIS A 180 -5.46 21.40 -3.68
CA HIS A 180 -4.41 20.38 -3.67
C HIS A 180 -4.64 19.21 -2.67
N GLY A 181 -5.84 19.05 -2.10
CA GLY A 181 -6.16 17.99 -1.14
C GLY A 181 -5.73 16.60 -1.62
N HIS A 182 -6.04 16.26 -2.87
CA HIS A 182 -5.64 14.99 -3.47
C HIS A 182 -4.11 14.80 -3.57
N GLY A 183 -3.38 15.85 -3.95
CA GLY A 183 -1.91 15.80 -3.99
C GLY A 183 -1.27 15.69 -2.61
N ILE A 184 -1.87 16.32 -1.59
CA ILE A 184 -1.45 16.17 -0.19
C ILE A 184 -1.71 14.74 0.28
N TRP A 185 -2.86 14.15 -0.06
CA TRP A 185 -3.15 12.73 0.17
C TRP A 185 -2.04 11.83 -0.40
N HIS A 186 -1.58 12.09 -1.64
CA HIS A 186 -0.48 11.35 -2.25
C HIS A 186 0.84 11.43 -1.45
N LEU A 187 1.14 12.59 -0.85
CA LEU A 187 2.32 12.73 0.02
C LEU A 187 2.20 11.89 1.30
N PHE A 188 1.01 11.81 1.88
CA PHE A 188 0.76 10.94 3.02
C PHE A 188 0.86 9.45 2.64
N VAL A 189 0.37 9.05 1.46
CA VAL A 189 0.53 7.70 0.93
C VAL A 189 2.02 7.37 0.75
N LEU A 190 2.79 8.30 0.20
CA LEU A 190 4.24 8.13 0.03
C LEU A 190 4.95 8.00 1.39
N ALA A 191 4.63 8.86 2.36
CA ALA A 191 5.21 8.79 3.72
C ALA A 191 4.87 7.45 4.41
N GLY A 192 3.63 6.98 4.28
CA GLY A 192 3.21 5.67 4.79
C GLY A 192 3.99 4.52 4.13
N SER A 193 4.13 4.56 2.80
CA SER A 193 4.90 3.55 2.06
C SER A 193 6.38 3.55 2.45
N VAL A 194 6.99 4.72 2.62
CA VAL A 194 8.39 4.85 3.06
C VAL A 194 8.56 4.28 4.47
N SER A 195 7.63 4.58 5.38
CA SER A 195 7.66 4.04 6.75
C SER A 195 7.58 2.52 6.75
N HIS A 196 6.63 1.93 6.01
CA HIS A 196 6.49 0.48 5.91
C HIS A 196 7.69 -0.17 5.18
N TYR A 197 8.24 0.48 4.16
CA TYR A 197 9.45 0.02 3.50
C TYR A 197 10.62 -0.10 4.47
N PHE A 198 10.85 0.91 5.32
CA PHE A 198 11.91 0.86 6.32
C PHE A 198 11.62 -0.15 7.44
N ALA A 199 10.35 -0.34 7.82
CA ALA A 199 9.99 -1.43 8.72
C ALA A 199 10.40 -2.80 8.14
N ILE A 200 10.14 -3.02 6.84
CA ILE A 200 10.51 -4.27 6.16
C ILE A 200 12.03 -4.37 5.99
N LEU A 201 12.67 -3.33 5.47
CA LEU A 201 14.11 -3.34 5.17
C LEU A 201 14.98 -3.57 6.40
N LEU A 202 14.64 -2.93 7.52
CA LEU A 202 15.50 -2.92 8.71
C LEU A 202 15.17 -4.01 9.73
N TYR A 203 13.95 -4.57 9.69
CA TYR A 203 13.46 -5.46 10.73
C TYR A 203 12.87 -6.78 10.23
N VAL A 204 12.68 -6.95 8.91
CA VAL A 204 12.19 -8.19 8.30
C VAL A 204 13.20 -8.75 7.27
N ALA A 205 13.94 -7.88 6.56
CA ALA A 205 14.87 -8.25 5.48
C ALA A 205 16.12 -9.03 5.93
#